data_c726cf400de23a7c185a4f606e9be3b4
#
_entry.id   c726cf400de23a7c185a4f606e9be3b4
#
_cell.length_a   1.000
_cell.length_b   1.000
_cell.length_c   1.000
_cell.angle_alpha   90.00
_cell.angle_beta   90.00
_cell.angle_gamma   90.00
#
_symmetry.space_group_name_H-M   'P 1'
#
loop_
_entity.id
_entity.type
_entity.pdbx_description
1 polymer ?
#
loop_
_entity_poly.entity_id
_entity_poly.type
_entity_poly.pdbx_seq_one_letter_code
_entity_poly.pdbx_strand_id
1 'polypeptide(L)'
;MPTLNLKEIFKRTARFSGFYKIKPEELSLPADLGGLKEPLEVEVQIEKVPRGYEVHLSIKGNIELECSRCLTPFVKELESTEILRLEKYPEKLSISLKAQDLNVFFLEDEENFNLADLVREQIILSLPIKPLCSVDCQIPTLEEPQEDTRLGALKKLIQTKSSL
;
A
#
# COMPACT_ATOMS: atom_id res chain seq x y z
N MET A 1 17.24 -0.77 -10.63
CA MET A 1 15.76 -0.86 -10.76
C MET A 1 15.43 -1.93 -11.80
N PRO A 2 14.58 -2.89 -11.51
CA PRO A 2 14.15 -3.88 -12.49
C PRO A 2 13.17 -3.25 -13.48
N THR A 3 13.71 -2.77 -14.59
CA THR A 3 12.93 -2.27 -15.73
C THR A 3 12.78 -3.39 -16.73
N LEU A 4 11.56 -3.69 -17.15
CA LEU A 4 11.23 -4.75 -18.08
C LEU A 4 10.78 -4.18 -19.42
N ASN A 5 11.34 -4.68 -20.51
CA ASN A 5 10.83 -4.40 -21.85
C ASN A 5 9.81 -5.47 -22.24
N LEU A 6 8.54 -5.23 -21.91
CA LEU A 6 7.45 -6.16 -22.16
C LEU A 6 7.28 -6.44 -23.66
N LYS A 7 7.43 -5.42 -24.48
CA LYS A 7 7.30 -5.55 -25.93
C LYS A 7 8.34 -6.51 -26.53
N GLU A 8 9.58 -6.47 -26.03
CA GLU A 8 10.63 -7.36 -26.49
C GLU A 8 10.48 -8.77 -25.94
N ILE A 9 10.18 -8.91 -24.64
CA ILE A 9 9.95 -10.19 -23.97
C ILE A 9 8.84 -10.96 -24.69
N PHE A 10 7.72 -10.30 -24.96
CA PHE A 10 6.54 -10.96 -25.54
C PHE A 10 6.53 -11.05 -27.08
N LYS A 11 7.63 -10.68 -27.75
CA LYS A 11 7.88 -11.07 -29.15
C LYS A 11 8.24 -12.55 -29.28
N ARG A 12 8.84 -13.13 -28.25
CA ARG A 12 9.40 -14.50 -28.30
C ARG A 12 8.70 -15.49 -27.38
N THR A 13 8.07 -15.02 -26.32
CA THR A 13 7.42 -15.86 -25.32
C THR A 13 5.99 -15.36 -25.04
N ALA A 14 5.09 -16.27 -24.71
CA ALA A 14 3.73 -15.94 -24.27
C ALA A 14 3.65 -15.71 -22.74
N ARG A 15 4.65 -16.18 -22.00
CA ARG A 15 4.70 -16.15 -20.55
C ARG A 15 6.11 -15.81 -20.09
N PHE A 16 6.22 -14.96 -19.08
CA PHE A 16 7.46 -14.56 -18.44
C PHE A 16 7.37 -14.79 -16.95
N SER A 17 8.44 -15.24 -16.32
CA SER A 17 8.56 -15.33 -14.86
C SER A 17 9.92 -14.81 -14.42
N GLY A 18 9.94 -14.09 -13.30
CA GLY A 18 11.15 -13.52 -12.72
C GLY A 18 11.09 -13.47 -11.21
N PHE A 19 12.25 -13.54 -10.58
CA PHE A 19 12.43 -13.35 -9.15
C PHE A 19 13.40 -12.20 -8.93
N TYR A 20 12.99 -11.22 -8.12
CA TYR A 20 13.74 -10.00 -7.89
C TYR A 20 13.89 -9.72 -6.39
N LYS A 21 15.03 -9.14 -6.03
CA LYS A 21 15.23 -8.55 -4.69
C LYS A 21 15.29 -7.05 -4.87
N ILE A 22 14.26 -6.36 -4.41
CA ILE A 22 14.13 -4.90 -4.54
C ILE A 22 14.57 -4.25 -3.24
N LYS A 23 15.52 -3.33 -3.36
CA LYS A 23 16.07 -2.61 -2.20
C LYS A 23 15.10 -1.50 -1.75
N PRO A 24 15.13 -1.14 -0.45
CA PRO A 24 14.31 -0.05 0.09
C PRO A 24 14.43 1.27 -0.67
N GLU A 25 15.65 1.61 -1.11
CA GLU A 25 15.93 2.86 -1.83
C GLU A 25 15.26 2.91 -3.22
N GLU A 26 15.04 1.74 -3.83
CA GLU A 26 14.41 1.62 -5.16
C GLU A 26 12.89 1.82 -5.11
N LEU A 27 12.27 1.56 -3.96
CA LEU A 27 10.82 1.67 -3.79
C LEU A 27 10.37 3.08 -3.42
N SER A 28 11.23 3.88 -2.78
CA SER A 28 10.92 5.26 -2.37
C SER A 28 9.55 5.38 -1.68
N LEU A 29 9.29 4.54 -0.67
CA LEU A 29 8.05 4.58 0.08
C LEU A 29 7.89 5.92 0.81
N PRO A 30 6.67 6.47 0.92
CA PRO A 30 6.39 7.64 1.74
C PRO A 30 6.79 7.40 3.20
N ALA A 31 7.47 8.35 3.82
CA ALA A 31 8.02 8.22 5.18
C ALA A 31 6.95 8.01 6.26
N ASP A 32 5.73 8.46 6.01
CA ASP A 32 4.56 8.33 6.90
C ASP A 32 3.92 6.93 6.87
N LEU A 33 4.24 6.11 5.87
CA LEU A 33 3.69 4.76 5.72
C LEU A 33 4.55 3.66 6.34
N GLY A 34 5.71 4.01 6.89
CA GLY A 34 6.64 3.05 7.46
C GLY A 34 7.93 2.93 6.67
N GLY A 35 8.78 2.00 7.06
CA GLY A 35 10.11 1.82 6.48
C GLY A 35 10.47 0.37 6.23
N LEU A 36 11.18 0.14 5.15
CA LEU A 36 11.81 -1.13 4.85
C LEU A 36 13.28 -1.05 5.27
N LYS A 37 13.76 -2.05 6.00
CA LYS A 37 15.19 -2.17 6.38
C LYS A 37 15.94 -3.19 5.54
N GLU A 38 15.19 -4.16 5.01
CA GLU A 38 15.72 -5.26 4.23
C GLU A 38 15.12 -5.26 2.82
N PRO A 39 15.83 -5.82 1.83
CA PRO A 39 15.27 -5.98 0.49
C PRO A 39 14.02 -6.87 0.50
N LEU A 40 13.05 -6.53 -0.32
CA LEU A 40 11.86 -7.34 -0.56
C LEU A 40 12.13 -8.42 -1.60
N GLU A 41 11.60 -9.59 -1.36
CA GLU A 41 11.54 -10.67 -2.34
C GLU A 41 10.26 -10.56 -3.16
N VAL A 42 10.44 -10.46 -4.46
CA VAL A 42 9.35 -10.25 -5.41
C VAL A 42 9.40 -11.34 -6.47
N GLU A 43 8.36 -12.14 -6.54
CA GLU A 43 8.13 -13.07 -7.64
C GLU A 43 7.06 -12.49 -8.55
N VAL A 44 7.36 -12.44 -9.85
CA VAL A 44 6.45 -11.92 -10.86
C VAL A 44 6.29 -12.93 -11.99
N GLN A 45 5.05 -13.19 -12.37
CA GLN A 45 4.71 -13.96 -13.56
C GLN A 45 3.81 -13.09 -14.42
N ILE A 46 4.16 -12.95 -15.70
CA ILE A 46 3.43 -12.08 -16.64
C ILE A 46 3.01 -12.93 -17.83
N GLU A 47 1.75 -12.84 -18.19
CA GLU A 47 1.19 -13.50 -19.37
C GLU A 47 0.56 -12.45 -20.31
N LYS A 48 0.74 -12.64 -21.61
CA LYS A 48 0.09 -11.77 -22.59
C LYS A 48 -1.37 -12.17 -22.77
N VAL A 49 -2.28 -11.20 -22.61
CA VAL A 49 -3.71 -11.36 -22.80
C VAL A 49 -4.23 -10.41 -23.90
N PRO A 50 -5.43 -10.59 -24.45
CA PRO A 50 -5.92 -9.79 -25.59
C PRO A 50 -5.92 -8.28 -25.36
N ARG A 51 -6.09 -7.80 -24.10
CA ARG A 51 -6.15 -6.38 -23.74
C ARG A 51 -4.89 -5.84 -23.08
N GLY A 52 -3.81 -6.61 -23.02
CA GLY A 52 -2.58 -6.20 -22.37
C GLY A 52 -1.84 -7.38 -21.74
N TYR A 53 -1.61 -7.31 -20.44
CA TYR A 53 -0.87 -8.35 -19.72
C TYR A 53 -1.57 -8.67 -18.41
N GLU A 54 -1.58 -9.94 -18.03
CA GLU A 54 -1.96 -10.39 -16.70
C GLU A 54 -0.69 -10.64 -15.88
N VAL A 55 -0.64 -10.06 -14.68
CA VAL A 55 0.52 -10.13 -13.79
C VAL A 55 0.10 -10.80 -12.49
N HIS A 56 0.74 -11.92 -12.19
CA HIS A 56 0.71 -12.54 -10.87
C HIS A 56 1.92 -12.04 -10.10
N LEU A 57 1.68 -11.29 -9.04
CA LEU A 57 2.70 -10.66 -8.22
C LEU A 57 2.66 -11.23 -6.81
N SER A 58 3.78 -11.76 -6.33
CA SER A 58 3.95 -12.17 -4.95
C SER A 58 5.08 -11.38 -4.32
N ILE A 59 4.81 -10.74 -3.19
CA ILE A 59 5.74 -9.88 -2.46
C ILE A 59 5.91 -10.44 -1.06
N LYS A 60 7.16 -10.61 -0.62
CA LYS A 60 7.51 -11.06 0.73
C LYS A 60 8.60 -10.20 1.33
N GLY A 61 8.47 -9.91 2.62
CA GLY A 61 9.47 -9.16 3.37
C GLY A 61 8.97 -8.67 4.71
N ASN A 62 9.70 -7.72 5.29
CA ASN A 62 9.36 -7.13 6.57
C ASN A 62 9.29 -5.61 6.45
N ILE A 63 8.27 -5.02 7.02
CA ILE A 63 8.10 -3.57 7.09
C ILE A 63 8.00 -3.11 8.53
N GLU A 64 8.70 -2.03 8.87
CA GLU A 64 8.57 -1.37 10.16
C GLU A 64 7.45 -0.33 10.09
N LEU A 65 6.48 -0.46 10.97
CA LEU A 65 5.32 0.44 11.10
C LEU A 65 5.29 1.04 12.49
N GLU A 66 4.64 2.19 12.63
CA GLU A 66 4.33 2.78 13.94
C GLU A 66 2.91 2.40 14.35
N CYS A 67 2.76 1.95 15.60
CA CYS A 67 1.45 1.61 16.14
C CYS A 67 0.58 2.86 16.31
N SER A 68 -0.62 2.86 15.73
CA SER A 68 -1.56 3.98 15.81
C SER A 68 -2.11 4.24 17.22
N ARG A 69 -1.89 3.35 18.19
CA ARG A 69 -2.34 3.51 19.58
C ARG A 69 -1.23 3.93 20.53
N CYS A 70 -0.15 3.16 20.60
CA CYS A 70 0.94 3.40 21.56
C CYS A 70 2.14 4.13 20.94
N LEU A 71 2.12 4.39 19.64
CA LEU A 71 3.19 5.07 18.88
C LEU A 71 4.54 4.35 18.92
N THR A 72 4.56 3.07 19.31
CA THR A 72 5.77 2.28 19.35
C THR A 72 6.02 1.68 17.96
N PRO A 73 7.24 1.73 17.42
CA PRO A 73 7.58 1.06 16.19
C PRO A 73 7.55 -0.45 16.37
N PHE A 74 7.05 -1.16 15.38
CA PHE A 74 7.02 -2.63 15.34
C PHE A 74 7.25 -3.14 13.93
N VAL A 75 7.77 -4.35 13.82
CA VAL A 75 7.99 -5.00 12.53
C VAL A 75 6.78 -5.88 12.20
N LYS A 76 6.25 -5.72 11.00
CA LYS A 76 5.19 -6.56 10.45
C LYS A 76 5.71 -7.32 9.25
N GLU A 77 5.41 -8.62 9.21
CA GLU A 77 5.60 -9.42 8.01
C GLU A 77 4.66 -8.94 6.91
N LEU A 78 5.24 -8.69 5.75
CA LEU A 78 4.55 -8.29 4.53
C LEU A 78 4.52 -9.50 3.60
N GLU A 79 3.35 -10.06 3.41
CA GLU A 79 3.09 -11.08 2.41
C GLU A 79 1.84 -10.68 1.63
N SER A 80 2.03 -10.44 0.32
CA SER A 80 0.94 -10.07 -0.58
C SER A 80 1.06 -10.88 -1.85
N THR A 81 -0.06 -11.42 -2.31
CA THR A 81 -0.16 -12.11 -3.60
C THR A 81 -1.37 -11.56 -4.33
N GLU A 82 -1.11 -10.92 -5.47
CA GLU A 82 -2.13 -10.22 -6.23
C GLU A 82 -2.10 -10.60 -7.72
N ILE A 83 -3.26 -10.59 -8.34
CA ILE A 83 -3.42 -10.75 -9.78
C ILE A 83 -3.90 -9.41 -10.34
N LEU A 84 -3.08 -8.82 -11.19
CA LEU A 84 -3.27 -7.50 -11.76
C LEU A 84 -3.33 -7.59 -13.28
N ARG A 85 -4.01 -6.64 -13.91
CA ARG A 85 -3.98 -6.47 -15.36
C ARG A 85 -3.26 -5.18 -15.71
N LEU A 86 -2.31 -5.27 -16.62
CA LEU A 86 -1.65 -4.12 -17.23
C LEU A 86 -2.35 -3.84 -18.56
N GLU A 87 -2.95 -2.67 -18.68
CA GLU A 87 -3.62 -2.21 -19.90
C GLU A 87 -3.05 -0.87 -20.35
N LYS A 88 -3.15 -0.56 -21.63
CA LYS A 88 -2.82 0.79 -22.12
C LYS A 88 -3.88 1.78 -21.68
N TYR A 89 -3.47 3.03 -21.50
CA TYR A 89 -4.43 4.11 -21.26
C TYR A 89 -5.52 4.12 -22.32
N PRO A 90 -6.80 4.23 -21.93
CA PRO A 90 -7.90 4.35 -22.87
C PRO A 90 -7.82 5.68 -23.62
N GLU A 91 -8.02 5.65 -24.93
CA GLU A 91 -8.05 6.86 -25.75
C GLU A 91 -9.30 7.73 -25.52
N LYS A 92 -10.30 7.19 -24.82
CA LYS A 92 -11.57 7.86 -24.54
C LYS A 92 -11.45 8.75 -23.31
N LEU A 93 -12.03 9.96 -23.37
CA LEU A 93 -12.11 10.92 -22.28
C LEU A 93 -12.94 10.44 -21.07
N SER A 94 -13.82 9.48 -21.25
CA SER A 94 -14.59 8.87 -20.19
C SER A 94 -14.74 7.37 -20.40
N ILE A 95 -14.56 6.61 -19.35
CA ILE A 95 -14.74 5.17 -19.32
C ILE A 95 -15.70 4.80 -18.19
N SER A 96 -16.55 3.79 -18.42
CA SER A 96 -17.36 3.19 -17.37
C SER A 96 -16.56 2.08 -16.71
N LEU A 97 -16.24 2.23 -15.43
CA LEU A 97 -15.54 1.23 -14.64
C LEU A 97 -16.51 0.16 -14.15
N LYS A 98 -16.11 -1.09 -14.26
CA LYS A 98 -16.79 -2.25 -13.70
C LYS A 98 -15.97 -2.80 -12.53
N ALA A 99 -16.56 -3.62 -11.69
CA ALA A 99 -15.86 -4.23 -10.55
C ALA A 99 -14.59 -5.00 -10.96
N GLN A 100 -14.60 -5.62 -12.14
CA GLN A 100 -13.43 -6.33 -12.70
C GLN A 100 -12.31 -5.40 -13.18
N ASP A 101 -12.55 -4.09 -13.26
CA ASP A 101 -11.55 -3.10 -13.68
C ASP A 101 -10.80 -2.49 -12.50
N LEU A 102 -11.09 -2.91 -11.26
CA LEU A 102 -10.44 -2.41 -10.04
C LEU A 102 -8.96 -2.84 -9.92
N ASN A 103 -8.58 -3.94 -10.55
CA ASN A 103 -7.21 -4.48 -10.52
C ASN A 103 -6.45 -4.17 -11.84
N VAL A 104 -6.77 -3.04 -12.47
CA VAL A 104 -6.10 -2.60 -13.69
C VAL A 104 -5.07 -1.52 -13.35
N PHE A 105 -3.84 -1.77 -13.76
CA PHE A 105 -2.75 -0.81 -13.74
C PHE A 105 -2.52 -0.33 -15.18
N PHE A 106 -2.50 0.98 -15.39
CA PHE A 106 -2.29 1.53 -16.71
C PHE A 106 -0.80 1.67 -17.02
N LEU A 107 -0.40 1.10 -18.15
CA LEU A 107 0.95 1.21 -18.68
C LEU A 107 1.12 2.51 -19.46
N GLU A 108 2.12 3.29 -19.08
CA GLU A 108 2.55 4.45 -19.86
C GLU A 108 3.45 4.00 -21.03
N ASP A 109 4.38 3.10 -20.75
CA ASP A 109 5.35 2.60 -21.73
C ASP A 109 5.60 1.10 -21.56
N GLU A 110 5.33 0.34 -22.62
CA GLU A 110 5.59 -1.12 -22.65
C GLU A 110 7.09 -1.45 -22.76
N GLU A 111 7.91 -0.51 -23.22
CA GLU A 111 9.35 -0.72 -23.40
C GLU A 111 10.13 -0.48 -22.11
N ASN A 112 9.60 0.36 -21.22
CA ASN A 112 10.24 0.75 -19.95
C ASN A 112 9.33 0.51 -18.75
N PHE A 113 8.76 -0.68 -18.63
CA PHE A 113 7.92 -1.01 -17.49
C PHE A 113 8.74 -1.13 -16.20
N ASN A 114 8.47 -0.26 -15.23
CA ASN A 114 9.14 -0.25 -13.94
C ASN A 114 8.39 -1.16 -12.94
N LEU A 115 8.97 -2.32 -12.66
CA LEU A 115 8.40 -3.26 -11.70
C LEU A 115 8.38 -2.69 -10.27
N ALA A 116 9.34 -1.83 -9.90
CA ALA A 116 9.39 -1.25 -8.56
C ALA A 116 8.20 -0.33 -8.27
N ASP A 117 7.69 0.40 -9.27
CA ASP A 117 6.50 1.25 -9.12
C ASP A 117 5.25 0.41 -8.85
N LEU A 118 5.09 -0.69 -9.59
CA LEU A 118 3.98 -1.63 -9.35
C LEU A 118 4.05 -2.24 -7.95
N VAL A 119 5.22 -2.71 -7.55
CA VAL A 119 5.46 -3.28 -6.21
C VAL A 119 5.18 -2.25 -5.12
N ARG A 120 5.65 -1.01 -5.30
CA ARG A 120 5.39 0.09 -4.37
C ARG A 120 3.90 0.34 -4.16
N GLU A 121 3.12 0.40 -5.24
CA GLU A 121 1.67 0.60 -5.15
C GLU A 121 0.98 -0.56 -4.42
N GLN A 122 1.37 -1.79 -4.72
CA GLN A 122 0.79 -2.96 -4.04
C GLN A 122 1.13 -3.01 -2.56
N ILE A 123 2.33 -2.61 -2.16
CA ILE A 123 2.68 -2.47 -0.75
C ILE A 123 1.78 -1.45 -0.07
N ILE A 124 1.65 -0.25 -0.65
CA ILE A 124 0.81 0.82 -0.09
C ILE A 124 -0.63 0.34 0.10
N LEU A 125 -1.18 -0.36 -0.88
CA LEU A 125 -2.55 -0.89 -0.81
C LEU A 125 -2.71 -2.03 0.20
N SER A 126 -1.67 -2.80 0.47
CA SER A 126 -1.69 -3.92 1.42
C SER A 126 -1.51 -3.48 2.88
N LEU A 127 -1.02 -2.25 3.12
CA LEU A 127 -0.81 -1.76 4.47
C LEU A 127 -2.14 -1.43 5.17
N PRO A 128 -2.29 -1.77 6.46
CA PRO A 128 -3.47 -1.40 7.21
C PRO A 128 -3.54 0.12 7.42
N ILE A 129 -4.72 0.70 7.29
CA ILE A 129 -4.96 2.14 7.54
C ILE A 129 -4.59 2.52 8.99
N LYS A 130 -4.79 1.61 9.93
CA LYS A 130 -4.45 1.77 11.34
C LYS A 130 -3.57 0.60 11.79
N PRO A 131 -2.26 0.66 11.61
CA PRO A 131 -1.37 -0.39 12.07
C PRO A 131 -1.38 -0.48 13.60
N LEU A 132 -1.45 -1.69 14.14
CA LEU A 132 -1.43 -1.97 15.56
C LEU A 132 -0.32 -2.98 15.85
N CYS A 133 0.48 -2.74 16.89
CA CYS A 133 1.53 -3.66 17.32
C CYS A 133 0.95 -4.97 17.88
N SER A 134 -0.24 -4.91 18.51
CA SER A 134 -1.03 -6.06 18.93
C SER A 134 -2.52 -5.71 18.95
N VAL A 135 -3.38 -6.73 18.92
CA VAL A 135 -4.83 -6.56 19.01
C VAL A 135 -5.23 -5.91 20.36
N ASP A 136 -4.54 -6.28 21.43
CA ASP A 136 -4.79 -5.80 22.78
C ASP A 136 -3.99 -4.54 23.15
N CYS A 137 -3.35 -3.90 22.18
CA CYS A 137 -2.61 -2.67 22.42
C CYS A 137 -3.54 -1.58 22.97
N GLN A 138 -3.21 -1.06 24.16
CA GLN A 138 -3.95 0.03 24.79
C GLN A 138 -3.23 1.36 24.56
N ILE A 139 -4.01 2.43 24.44
CA ILE A 139 -3.46 3.78 24.46
C ILE A 139 -2.84 4.00 25.85
N PRO A 140 -1.56 4.46 25.92
CA PRO A 140 -0.99 4.87 27.21
C PRO A 140 -1.97 5.85 27.86
N THR A 141 -2.43 5.56 29.06
CA THR A 141 -3.25 6.50 29.80
C THR A 141 -2.42 7.77 29.99
N LEU A 142 -2.76 8.78 29.25
CA LEU A 142 -2.33 10.13 29.58
C LEU A 142 -2.86 10.40 30.96
N GLU A 143 -2.02 10.90 31.86
CA GLU A 143 -2.45 11.43 33.15
C GLU A 143 -3.74 12.22 32.97
N GLU A 144 -4.68 12.08 33.88
CA GLU A 144 -6.00 12.70 33.79
C GLU A 144 -5.89 14.11 33.22
N PRO A 145 -6.66 14.44 32.17
CA PRO A 145 -6.54 15.74 31.56
C PRO A 145 -6.74 16.79 32.60
N GLN A 146 -5.70 17.57 32.92
CA GLN A 146 -5.82 18.71 33.82
C GLN A 146 -6.99 19.54 33.32
N GLU A 147 -7.98 19.75 34.22
CA GLU A 147 -9.17 20.50 33.84
C GLU A 147 -8.77 21.86 33.30
N ASP A 148 -9.09 22.10 32.04
CA ASP A 148 -8.86 23.42 31.49
C ASP A 148 -9.74 24.43 32.18
N THR A 149 -9.12 25.27 33.04
CA THR A 149 -9.81 26.26 33.87
C THR A 149 -10.66 27.23 33.04
N ARG A 150 -10.33 27.39 31.73
CA ARG A 150 -11.11 28.20 30.78
C ARG A 150 -12.49 27.61 30.46
N LEU A 151 -12.62 26.29 30.59
CA LEU A 151 -13.88 25.57 30.36
C LEU A 151 -14.75 25.46 31.63
N GLY A 152 -14.30 25.95 32.76
CA GLY A 152 -15.04 25.93 34.03
C GLY A 152 -16.41 26.64 33.97
N ALA A 153 -16.51 27.67 33.15
CA ALA A 153 -17.79 28.38 32.95
C ALA A 153 -18.83 27.52 32.19
N LEU A 154 -18.41 26.59 31.32
CA LEU A 154 -19.30 25.67 30.60
C LEU A 154 -19.83 24.57 31.50
N LYS A 155 -19.05 24.10 32.48
CA LYS A 155 -19.52 23.14 33.46
C LYS A 155 -20.70 23.66 34.28
N LYS A 156 -20.70 24.94 34.67
CA LYS A 156 -21.81 25.58 35.37
C LYS A 156 -23.10 25.61 34.56
N LEU A 157 -23.00 25.80 33.24
CA LEU A 157 -24.17 25.81 32.35
C LEU A 157 -24.79 24.43 32.17
N ILE A 158 -23.99 23.37 32.22
CA ILE A 158 -24.51 21.97 32.14
C ILE A 158 -25.22 21.56 33.41
N GLN A 159 -24.72 21.97 34.58
CA GLN A 159 -25.32 21.65 35.89
C GLN A 159 -26.66 22.34 36.12
N THR A 160 -26.87 23.55 35.57
CA THR A 160 -28.15 24.26 35.66
C THR A 160 -29.28 23.65 34.81
N LYS A 161 -28.97 22.82 33.82
CA LYS A 161 -29.98 22.10 33.01
C LYS A 161 -30.49 20.79 33.62
N SER A 162 -29.83 20.26 34.64
CA SER A 162 -30.23 19.01 35.31
C SER A 162 -31.19 19.20 36.48
N SER A 163 -31.66 20.44 36.72
CA SER A 163 -32.52 20.78 37.90
C SER A 163 -33.91 21.28 37.45
N LEU A 164 -34.39 20.87 36.28
CA LEU A 164 -35.76 21.10 35.80
C LEU A 164 -36.45 19.79 35.51
#